data_8dcbbc1445af009e6b7f784e35de27ce
#
_entry.id   8dcbbc1445af009e6b7f784e35de27ce
#
_cell.length_a   1.000
_cell.length_b   1.000
_cell.length_c   1.000
_cell.angle_alpha   90.00
_cell.angle_beta   90.00
_cell.angle_gamma   90.00
#
_symmetry.space_group_name_H-M   'P 1'
#
loop_
_entity.id
_entity.type
_entity.pdbx_description
1 polymer ?
#
loop_
_entity_poly.entity_id
_entity_poly.type
_entity_poly.pdbx_seq_one_letter_code
_entity_poly.pdbx_strand_id
1 'polypeptide(L)'
;MDIQIKKKFLASLLFFSLFCLKAETLSEDHQILLSSDAFHRGDFASAQKGYMNLYKQTNKVVYAKEAAISAASLGDIKTAMHLAMLYQKITNNRNDVSINKILVDGYAQMGQIDKAIELLHKIRKEEKTIATDNVLGTLYLTQKRLDKAFPLLNKFYNQVHDEDSLEKLITIYFLQNRKKEGLDLLQSHIDRYGCSEQLCQKALNTFTQFNELDLAKTTFARLYEKNPIVQNAQFYIGVLILLKEFDKAQQIAELFPFDRRLLLDLYTAQKKFAQASKQASLIYQEKKDPKFLGLEAIYHYESLSAKNKRLTKQEMLPIIQKLEQATKERQQILAKTKDKEDVQDAFFYNFLGYSLIDYDLDIKRGMDFVRKALALDSGSVLYLDSLAWGYYKLGNCLEAKKIFSSIAKESIQAEPELKEHNKIIQECKK
;
A
#
# COMPACT_ATOMS: atom_id res chain seq x y z
N MET A 1 -67.99 -36.95 40.14
CA MET A 1 -66.91 -37.83 39.53
C MET A 1 -65.75 -37.06 38.95
N ASP A 2 -65.49 -35.83 39.47
CA ASP A 2 -64.49 -34.91 38.78
C ASP A 2 -63.35 -34.40 39.71
N ILE A 3 -63.37 -34.71 40.95
CA ILE A 3 -62.33 -34.20 41.86
C ILE A 3 -61.20 -35.22 42.10
N GLN A 4 -61.47 -36.52 41.91
CA GLN A 4 -60.43 -37.55 42.11
C GLN A 4 -59.53 -37.73 40.88
N ILE A 5 -59.97 -37.42 39.70
CA ILE A 5 -59.17 -37.52 38.47
C ILE A 5 -58.13 -36.39 38.36
N LYS A 6 -58.50 -35.18 38.85
CA LYS A 6 -57.54 -34.05 38.87
C LYS A 6 -56.39 -34.20 39.86
N LYS A 7 -56.62 -34.89 41.00
CA LYS A 7 -55.54 -35.15 41.99
C LYS A 7 -54.55 -36.23 41.54
N LYS A 8 -54.96 -37.20 40.74
CA LYS A 8 -54.04 -38.23 40.22
C LYS A 8 -53.24 -37.68 39.03
N PHE A 9 -53.75 -36.74 38.24
CA PHE A 9 -53.01 -36.09 37.15
C PHE A 9 -51.99 -35.06 37.66
N LEU A 10 -52.28 -34.37 38.77
CA LEU A 10 -51.30 -33.45 39.39
C LEU A 10 -50.16 -34.18 40.12
N ALA A 11 -50.43 -35.34 40.70
CA ALA A 11 -49.39 -36.17 41.32
C ALA A 11 -48.44 -36.84 40.30
N SER A 12 -48.94 -37.18 39.10
CA SER A 12 -48.14 -37.71 37.99
C SER A 12 -47.27 -36.65 37.34
N LEU A 13 -47.70 -35.38 37.26
CA LEU A 13 -46.92 -34.27 36.75
C LEU A 13 -45.85 -33.79 37.72
N LEU A 14 -46.06 -33.95 39.03
CA LEU A 14 -45.05 -33.63 40.06
C LEU A 14 -43.96 -34.71 40.18
N PHE A 15 -44.25 -35.96 39.79
CA PHE A 15 -43.23 -37.02 39.75
C PHE A 15 -42.38 -37.01 38.49
N PHE A 16 -42.83 -36.38 37.41
CA PHE A 16 -42.06 -36.18 36.17
C PHE A 16 -41.14 -34.95 36.24
N SER A 17 -41.40 -34.00 37.13
CA SER A 17 -40.55 -32.80 37.31
C SER A 17 -39.38 -32.99 38.29
N LEU A 18 -39.22 -34.16 38.90
CA LEU A 18 -38.09 -34.48 39.78
C LEU A 18 -37.06 -35.45 39.15
N PHE A 19 -37.24 -35.82 37.87
CA PHE A 19 -36.09 -36.23 37.08
C PHE A 19 -35.39 -34.95 36.57
N CYS A 20 -34.84 -34.18 37.52
CA CYS A 20 -33.69 -33.35 37.21
C CYS A 20 -32.71 -34.28 36.51
N LEU A 21 -32.56 -34.07 35.20
CA LEU A 21 -31.40 -34.52 34.46
C LEU A 21 -30.17 -34.09 35.30
N LYS A 22 -29.65 -34.97 36.13
CA LYS A 22 -28.27 -34.94 36.52
C LYS A 22 -27.57 -35.04 35.15
N ALA A 23 -27.11 -33.91 34.61
CA ALA A 23 -26.15 -33.94 33.53
C ALA A 23 -25.04 -34.88 34.04
N GLU A 24 -24.95 -36.08 33.46
CA GLU A 24 -23.83 -36.97 33.75
C GLU A 24 -22.59 -36.13 33.54
N THR A 25 -21.92 -35.81 34.65
CA THR A 25 -20.65 -35.13 34.55
C THR A 25 -19.73 -36.10 33.84
N LEU A 26 -19.29 -35.75 32.60
CA LEU A 26 -18.35 -36.54 31.85
C LEU A 26 -17.19 -36.95 32.77
N SER A 27 -16.75 -38.19 32.68
CA SER A 27 -15.60 -38.64 33.46
C SER A 27 -14.38 -37.75 33.21
N GLU A 28 -13.47 -37.67 34.18
CA GLU A 28 -12.23 -36.89 34.05
C GLU A 28 -11.49 -37.25 32.73
N ASP A 29 -11.34 -38.53 32.43
CA ASP A 29 -10.66 -39.01 31.24
C ASP A 29 -11.35 -38.56 29.94
N HIS A 30 -12.68 -38.57 29.93
CA HIS A 30 -13.44 -38.09 28.78
C HIS A 30 -13.28 -36.57 28.55
N GLN A 31 -13.27 -35.78 29.64
CA GLN A 31 -13.04 -34.34 29.55
C GLN A 31 -11.61 -34.01 29.11
N ILE A 32 -10.61 -34.78 29.56
CA ILE A 32 -9.22 -34.67 29.09
C ILE A 32 -9.16 -34.92 27.60
N LEU A 33 -9.76 -36.01 27.12
CA LEU A 33 -9.75 -36.40 25.71
C LEU A 33 -10.37 -35.29 24.83
N LEU A 34 -11.54 -34.77 25.22
CA LEU A 34 -12.21 -33.68 24.50
C LEU A 34 -11.38 -32.41 24.48
N SER A 35 -10.76 -32.03 25.60
CA SER A 35 -9.95 -30.82 25.70
C SER A 35 -8.67 -30.92 24.87
N SER A 36 -8.03 -32.11 24.92
CA SER A 36 -6.84 -32.39 24.11
C SER A 36 -7.15 -32.43 22.60
N ASP A 37 -8.25 -33.07 22.21
CA ASP A 37 -8.71 -33.09 20.83
C ASP A 37 -9.02 -31.68 20.31
N ALA A 38 -9.70 -30.85 21.10
CA ALA A 38 -9.96 -29.45 20.78
C ALA A 38 -8.64 -28.68 20.56
N PHE A 39 -7.64 -28.88 21.44
CA PHE A 39 -6.33 -28.26 21.29
C PHE A 39 -5.64 -28.66 19.98
N HIS A 40 -5.61 -29.96 19.65
CA HIS A 40 -4.97 -30.47 18.43
C HIS A 40 -5.67 -30.03 17.15
N ARG A 41 -6.96 -29.76 17.20
CA ARG A 41 -7.73 -29.18 16.07
C ARG A 41 -7.63 -27.67 15.97
N GLY A 42 -6.86 -27.01 16.86
CA GLY A 42 -6.74 -25.55 16.90
C GLY A 42 -7.90 -24.82 17.56
N ASP A 43 -8.88 -25.53 18.15
CA ASP A 43 -9.95 -24.93 18.96
C ASP A 43 -9.45 -24.66 20.38
N PHE A 44 -8.55 -23.69 20.48
CA PHE A 44 -7.88 -23.33 21.72
C PHE A 44 -8.86 -22.75 22.76
N ALA A 45 -9.96 -22.14 22.33
CA ALA A 45 -10.99 -21.62 23.23
C ALA A 45 -11.72 -22.75 23.97
N SER A 46 -12.14 -23.79 23.24
CA SER A 46 -12.77 -24.97 23.84
C SER A 46 -11.79 -25.76 24.70
N ALA A 47 -10.53 -25.90 24.26
CA ALA A 47 -9.47 -26.54 25.04
C ALA A 47 -9.24 -25.83 26.39
N GLN A 48 -9.04 -24.49 26.34
CA GLN A 48 -8.88 -23.66 27.54
C GLN A 48 -10.03 -23.83 28.52
N LYS A 49 -11.28 -23.74 28.01
CA LYS A 49 -12.49 -23.92 28.86
C LYS A 49 -12.57 -25.32 29.48
N GLY A 50 -12.26 -26.35 28.70
CA GLY A 50 -12.26 -27.73 29.13
C GLY A 50 -11.23 -27.98 30.26
N TYR A 51 -9.98 -27.58 30.05
CA TYR A 51 -8.94 -27.71 31.07
C TYR A 51 -9.20 -26.85 32.32
N MET A 52 -9.79 -25.66 32.18
CA MET A 52 -10.21 -24.85 33.32
C MET A 52 -11.32 -25.50 34.13
N ASN A 53 -12.27 -26.19 33.50
CA ASN A 53 -13.31 -26.95 34.17
C ASN A 53 -12.71 -28.14 34.93
N LEU A 54 -11.80 -28.89 34.30
CA LEU A 54 -11.05 -29.97 34.95
C LEU A 54 -10.29 -29.48 36.19
N TYR A 55 -9.59 -28.32 36.06
CA TYR A 55 -8.90 -27.72 37.19
C TYR A 55 -9.86 -27.38 38.35
N LYS A 56 -11.00 -26.76 38.06
CA LYS A 56 -12.02 -26.40 39.06
C LYS A 56 -12.63 -27.63 39.78
N GLN A 57 -12.81 -28.74 39.05
CA GLN A 57 -13.42 -29.96 39.59
C GLN A 57 -12.44 -30.77 40.40
N THR A 58 -11.18 -30.87 39.99
CA THR A 58 -10.21 -31.81 40.55
C THR A 58 -9.13 -31.16 41.41
N ASN A 59 -8.95 -29.83 41.31
CA ASN A 59 -7.83 -29.08 41.89
C ASN A 59 -6.44 -29.57 41.42
N LYS A 60 -6.38 -30.43 40.37
CA LYS A 60 -5.10 -30.89 39.81
C LYS A 60 -4.46 -29.78 39.00
N VAL A 61 -3.34 -29.24 39.48
CA VAL A 61 -2.68 -28.05 38.90
C VAL A 61 -2.16 -28.28 37.50
N VAL A 62 -1.98 -29.53 37.05
CA VAL A 62 -1.62 -29.88 35.68
C VAL A 62 -2.63 -29.31 34.67
N TYR A 63 -3.92 -29.30 34.99
CA TYR A 63 -4.95 -28.74 34.13
C TYR A 63 -4.89 -27.19 34.05
N ALA A 64 -4.42 -26.53 35.09
CA ALA A 64 -4.13 -25.11 35.02
C ALA A 64 -2.96 -24.82 34.08
N LYS A 65 -1.97 -25.70 34.01
CA LYS A 65 -0.87 -25.60 33.02
C LYS A 65 -1.39 -25.76 31.60
N GLU A 66 -2.19 -26.79 31.31
CA GLU A 66 -2.77 -27.04 29.98
C GLU A 66 -3.73 -25.89 29.56
N ALA A 67 -4.49 -25.34 30.50
CA ALA A 67 -5.32 -24.16 30.27
C ALA A 67 -4.48 -22.92 29.98
N ALA A 68 -3.31 -22.75 30.63
CA ALA A 68 -2.38 -21.65 30.33
C ALA A 68 -1.80 -21.77 28.94
N ILE A 69 -1.41 -22.97 28.51
CA ILE A 69 -0.89 -23.24 27.18
C ILE A 69 -1.98 -22.96 26.14
N SER A 70 -3.22 -23.44 26.37
CA SER A 70 -4.35 -23.19 25.47
C SER A 70 -4.69 -21.70 25.35
N ALA A 71 -4.66 -20.97 26.47
CA ALA A 71 -4.87 -19.52 26.49
C ALA A 71 -3.79 -18.76 25.70
N ALA A 72 -2.52 -19.17 25.85
CA ALA A 72 -1.42 -18.60 25.09
C ALA A 72 -1.58 -18.84 23.58
N SER A 73 -1.97 -20.05 23.19
CA SER A 73 -2.23 -20.41 21.80
C SER A 73 -3.44 -19.66 21.21
N LEU A 74 -4.42 -19.29 22.05
CA LEU A 74 -5.56 -18.45 21.68
C LEU A 74 -5.17 -16.96 21.52
N GLY A 75 -4.00 -16.55 22.04
CA GLY A 75 -3.60 -15.16 22.13
C GLY A 75 -4.13 -14.40 23.37
N ASP A 76 -4.82 -15.09 24.28
CA ASP A 76 -5.26 -14.51 25.56
C ASP A 76 -4.11 -14.51 26.56
N ILE A 77 -3.14 -13.64 26.31
CA ILE A 77 -1.90 -13.54 27.09
C ILE A 77 -2.18 -13.20 28.56
N LYS A 78 -3.20 -12.42 28.84
CA LYS A 78 -3.56 -12.05 30.23
C LYS A 78 -3.96 -13.26 31.04
N THR A 79 -4.86 -14.08 30.52
CA THR A 79 -5.30 -15.34 31.18
C THR A 79 -4.15 -16.35 31.23
N ALA A 80 -3.38 -16.49 30.13
CA ALA A 80 -2.24 -17.38 30.07
C ALA A 80 -1.21 -17.08 31.18
N MET A 81 -0.83 -15.80 31.33
CA MET A 81 0.09 -15.36 32.40
C MET A 81 -0.46 -15.63 33.79
N HIS A 82 -1.75 -15.32 34.02
CA HIS A 82 -2.37 -15.56 35.33
C HIS A 82 -2.29 -17.04 35.73
N LEU A 83 -2.65 -17.94 34.81
CA LEU A 83 -2.60 -19.39 35.02
C LEU A 83 -1.17 -19.91 35.13
N ALA A 84 -0.23 -19.37 34.34
CA ALA A 84 1.18 -19.71 34.44
C ALA A 84 1.77 -19.34 35.81
N MET A 85 1.45 -18.15 36.33
CA MET A 85 1.87 -17.72 37.69
C MET A 85 1.20 -18.57 38.77
N LEU A 86 -0.08 -18.92 38.61
CA LEU A 86 -0.79 -19.82 39.54
C LEU A 86 -0.11 -21.18 39.58
N TYR A 87 0.22 -21.78 38.42
CA TYR A 87 0.94 -23.03 38.34
C TYR A 87 2.28 -22.96 39.08
N GLN A 88 3.10 -21.94 38.83
CA GLN A 88 4.39 -21.77 39.50
C GLN A 88 4.23 -21.59 41.03
N LYS A 89 3.20 -20.87 41.47
CA LYS A 89 2.93 -20.65 42.89
C LYS A 89 2.59 -21.95 43.62
N ILE A 90 1.75 -22.82 43.00
CA ILE A 90 1.28 -24.07 43.61
C ILE A 90 2.37 -25.14 43.59
N THR A 91 3.06 -25.29 42.44
CA THR A 91 4.08 -26.36 42.28
C THR A 91 5.44 -25.98 42.82
N ASN A 92 5.68 -24.70 43.06
CA ASN A 92 7.01 -24.11 43.30
C ASN A 92 8.02 -24.43 42.18
N ASN A 93 7.54 -24.89 40.99
CA ASN A 93 8.37 -25.22 39.86
C ASN A 93 8.58 -23.97 38.97
N ARG A 94 9.72 -23.32 39.14
CA ARG A 94 10.13 -22.13 38.37
C ARG A 94 10.95 -22.46 37.12
N ASN A 95 11.19 -23.75 36.86
CA ASN A 95 12.02 -24.18 35.71
C ASN A 95 11.18 -24.84 34.60
N ASP A 96 9.86 -24.88 34.72
CA ASP A 96 9.00 -25.39 33.66
C ASP A 96 9.13 -24.53 32.40
N VAL A 97 9.72 -25.10 31.36
CA VAL A 97 10.05 -24.39 30.11
C VAL A 97 8.79 -23.83 29.42
N SER A 98 7.69 -24.63 29.33
CA SER A 98 6.47 -24.21 28.69
C SER A 98 5.82 -23.02 29.41
N ILE A 99 5.78 -23.08 30.72
CA ILE A 99 5.27 -22.00 31.58
C ILE A 99 6.15 -20.75 31.45
N ASN A 100 7.47 -20.93 31.47
CA ASN A 100 8.38 -19.81 31.31
C ASN A 100 8.29 -19.15 29.92
N LYS A 101 8.03 -19.90 28.84
CA LYS A 101 7.77 -19.33 27.50
C LYS A 101 6.53 -18.42 27.52
N ILE A 102 5.43 -18.87 28.14
CA ILE A 102 4.22 -18.04 28.31
C ILE A 102 4.51 -16.75 29.07
N LEU A 103 5.29 -16.84 30.16
CA LEU A 103 5.64 -15.67 30.96
C LEU A 103 6.60 -14.74 30.22
N VAL A 104 7.50 -15.24 29.37
CA VAL A 104 8.35 -14.42 28.48
C VAL A 104 7.48 -13.57 27.56
N ASP A 105 6.55 -14.20 26.83
CA ASP A 105 5.66 -13.50 25.92
C ASP A 105 4.82 -12.45 26.65
N GLY A 106 4.26 -12.81 27.78
CA GLY A 106 3.48 -11.91 28.60
C GLY A 106 4.29 -10.70 29.11
N TYR A 107 5.49 -10.93 29.65
CA TYR A 107 6.35 -9.83 30.12
C TYR A 107 6.81 -8.95 28.96
N ALA A 108 7.12 -9.53 27.79
CA ALA A 108 7.50 -8.78 26.61
C ALA A 108 6.36 -7.85 26.15
N GLN A 109 5.12 -8.35 26.07
CA GLN A 109 3.95 -7.55 25.70
C GLN A 109 3.62 -6.46 26.71
N MET A 110 3.89 -6.70 28.00
CA MET A 110 3.75 -5.69 29.06
C MET A 110 4.90 -4.68 29.12
N GLY A 111 5.89 -4.76 28.22
CA GLY A 111 7.07 -3.92 28.24
C GLY A 111 8.07 -4.21 29.36
N GLN A 112 7.87 -5.31 30.13
CA GLN A 112 8.76 -5.73 31.21
C GLN A 112 9.93 -6.58 30.66
N ILE A 113 10.68 -5.98 29.71
CA ILE A 113 11.65 -6.68 28.88
C ILE A 113 12.76 -7.35 29.71
N ASP A 114 13.22 -6.74 30.81
CA ASP A 114 14.27 -7.35 31.65
C ASP A 114 13.81 -8.65 32.30
N LYS A 115 12.56 -8.74 32.73
CA LYS A 115 12.01 -9.99 33.27
C LYS A 115 11.90 -11.08 32.21
N ALA A 116 11.50 -10.70 30.98
CA ALA A 116 11.47 -11.62 29.85
C ALA A 116 12.88 -12.16 29.54
N ILE A 117 13.89 -11.30 29.53
CA ILE A 117 15.30 -11.67 29.31
C ILE A 117 15.78 -12.61 30.42
N GLU A 118 15.49 -12.32 31.68
CA GLU A 118 15.88 -13.20 32.81
C GLU A 118 15.31 -14.61 32.65
N LEU A 119 14.01 -14.72 32.30
CA LEU A 119 13.37 -16.01 32.05
C LEU A 119 13.96 -16.73 30.82
N LEU A 120 14.26 -16.01 29.75
CA LEU A 120 14.90 -16.60 28.58
C LEU A 120 16.29 -17.16 28.90
N HIS A 121 17.05 -16.52 29.79
CA HIS A 121 18.31 -17.08 30.26
C HIS A 121 18.12 -18.38 31.04
N LYS A 122 17.03 -18.53 31.81
CA LYS A 122 16.68 -19.79 32.50
C LYS A 122 16.29 -20.86 31.46
N ILE A 123 15.39 -20.53 30.52
CA ILE A 123 15.00 -21.45 29.44
C ILE A 123 16.25 -21.93 28.67
N ARG A 124 17.15 -21.02 28.34
CA ARG A 124 18.35 -21.32 27.55
C ARG A 124 19.35 -22.27 28.24
N LYS A 125 19.30 -22.35 29.55
CA LYS A 125 20.11 -23.34 30.32
C LYS A 125 19.56 -24.75 30.16
N GLU A 126 18.23 -24.87 30.10
CA GLU A 126 17.55 -26.15 29.95
C GLU A 126 17.42 -26.55 28.46
N GLU A 127 17.09 -25.59 27.60
CA GLU A 127 16.82 -25.80 26.18
C GLU A 127 17.51 -24.72 25.33
N LYS A 128 18.73 -25.02 24.85
CA LYS A 128 19.51 -24.12 24.00
C LYS A 128 19.16 -24.31 22.53
N THR A 129 18.10 -23.64 22.05
CA THR A 129 17.71 -23.65 20.65
C THR A 129 18.03 -22.33 19.94
N ILE A 130 18.11 -22.37 18.61
CA ILE A 130 18.26 -21.14 17.80
C ILE A 130 17.03 -20.23 17.91
N ALA A 131 15.82 -20.81 18.09
CA ALA A 131 14.60 -20.06 18.33
C ALA A 131 14.69 -19.23 19.61
N THR A 132 15.20 -19.82 20.72
CA THR A 132 15.46 -19.11 21.97
C THR A 132 16.49 -18.00 21.79
N ASP A 133 17.55 -18.23 21.00
CA ASP A 133 18.54 -17.22 20.64
C ASP A 133 17.90 -16.06 19.85
N ASN A 134 16.99 -16.33 18.90
CA ASN A 134 16.28 -15.30 18.12
C ASN A 134 15.42 -14.42 19.03
N VAL A 135 14.58 -15.03 19.89
CA VAL A 135 13.73 -14.27 20.84
C VAL A 135 14.59 -13.40 21.75
N LEU A 136 15.66 -13.95 22.33
CA LEU A 136 16.59 -13.20 23.19
C LEU A 136 17.27 -12.05 22.44
N GLY A 137 17.73 -12.30 21.22
CA GLY A 137 18.30 -11.27 20.34
C GLY A 137 17.31 -10.16 20.02
N THR A 138 16.05 -10.51 19.76
CA THR A 138 14.97 -9.55 19.51
C THR A 138 14.70 -8.67 20.74
N LEU A 139 14.66 -9.24 21.95
CA LEU A 139 14.48 -8.46 23.17
C LEU A 139 15.67 -7.54 23.45
N TYR A 140 16.89 -7.98 23.17
CA TYR A 140 18.06 -7.09 23.27
C TYR A 140 18.01 -5.96 22.25
N LEU A 141 17.54 -6.22 21.02
CA LEU A 141 17.34 -5.19 20.01
C LEU A 141 16.32 -4.15 20.45
N THR A 142 15.19 -4.59 21.03
CA THR A 142 14.16 -3.70 21.61
C THR A 142 14.73 -2.76 22.66
N GLN A 143 15.70 -3.23 23.46
CA GLN A 143 16.43 -2.41 24.44
C GLN A 143 17.62 -1.64 23.85
N LYS A 144 17.84 -1.69 22.54
CA LYS A 144 19.00 -1.12 21.85
C LYS A 144 20.37 -1.64 22.37
N ARG A 145 20.38 -2.84 22.96
CA ARG A 145 21.60 -3.53 23.40
C ARG A 145 22.18 -4.30 22.22
N LEU A 146 22.70 -3.52 21.22
CA LEU A 146 23.05 -4.03 19.90
C LEU A 146 24.23 -5.00 19.94
N ASP A 147 25.15 -4.82 20.87
CA ASP A 147 26.30 -5.71 21.14
C ASP A 147 25.88 -7.13 21.52
N LYS A 148 24.74 -7.26 22.22
CA LYS A 148 24.16 -8.55 22.63
C LYS A 148 23.18 -9.10 21.61
N ALA A 149 22.44 -8.23 20.92
CA ALA A 149 21.45 -8.62 19.91
C ALA A 149 22.11 -9.22 18.66
N PHE A 150 23.15 -8.55 18.12
CA PHE A 150 23.77 -8.89 16.86
C PHE A 150 24.25 -10.35 16.78
N PRO A 151 25.07 -10.88 17.70
CA PRO A 151 25.60 -12.24 17.58
C PRO A 151 24.50 -13.31 17.61
N LEU A 152 23.42 -13.08 18.34
CA LEU A 152 22.29 -14.01 18.44
C LEU A 152 21.45 -14.01 17.16
N LEU A 153 21.09 -12.83 16.67
CA LEU A 153 20.29 -12.67 15.45
C LEU A 153 21.07 -13.07 14.21
N ASN A 154 22.37 -12.73 14.14
CA ASN A 154 23.22 -13.13 13.03
C ASN A 154 23.40 -14.65 12.95
N LYS A 155 23.55 -15.32 14.10
CA LYS A 155 23.60 -16.78 14.16
C LYS A 155 22.29 -17.41 13.68
N PHE A 156 21.15 -16.84 14.07
CA PHE A 156 19.84 -17.32 13.65
C PHE A 156 19.66 -17.12 12.14
N TYR A 157 19.90 -15.91 11.63
CA TYR A 157 19.79 -15.59 10.21
C TYR A 157 20.65 -16.51 9.33
N ASN A 158 21.90 -16.78 9.73
CA ASN A 158 22.80 -17.66 8.96
C ASN A 158 22.34 -19.13 8.89
N GLN A 159 21.36 -19.53 9.69
CA GLN A 159 20.79 -20.89 9.65
C GLN A 159 19.43 -20.95 8.96
N VAL A 160 18.61 -19.89 9.10
CA VAL A 160 17.22 -19.88 8.65
C VAL A 160 17.02 -19.07 7.38
N HIS A 161 17.77 -17.96 7.23
CA HIS A 161 17.71 -17.04 6.09
C HIS A 161 16.30 -16.44 5.86
N ASP A 162 15.50 -16.26 6.93
CA ASP A 162 14.20 -15.63 6.81
C ASP A 162 14.27 -14.10 6.74
N GLU A 163 13.20 -13.48 6.19
CA GLU A 163 13.14 -12.04 6.00
C GLU A 163 13.02 -11.27 7.33
N ASP A 164 12.37 -11.84 8.35
CA ASP A 164 12.21 -11.19 9.66
C ASP A 164 13.55 -11.00 10.38
N SER A 165 14.40 -12.04 10.40
CA SER A 165 15.74 -11.94 10.97
C SER A 165 16.67 -11.07 10.16
N LEU A 166 16.52 -11.05 8.83
CA LEU A 166 17.21 -10.11 7.94
C LEU A 166 16.92 -8.67 8.34
N GLU A 167 15.64 -8.31 8.45
CA GLU A 167 15.19 -6.95 8.80
C GLU A 167 15.75 -6.49 10.15
N LYS A 168 15.80 -7.39 11.14
CA LYS A 168 16.40 -7.11 12.45
C LYS A 168 17.88 -6.81 12.34
N LEU A 169 18.62 -7.58 11.55
CA LEU A 169 20.04 -7.35 11.32
C LEU A 169 20.32 -6.03 10.59
N ILE A 170 19.57 -5.74 9.54
CA ILE A 170 19.64 -4.47 8.81
C ILE A 170 19.38 -3.30 9.76
N THR A 171 18.36 -3.42 10.63
CA THR A 171 18.06 -2.43 11.67
C THR A 171 19.27 -2.22 12.59
N ILE A 172 19.94 -3.28 13.02
CA ILE A 172 21.15 -3.16 13.87
C ILE A 172 22.25 -2.43 13.11
N TYR A 173 22.53 -2.81 11.86
CA TYR A 173 23.55 -2.14 11.04
C TYR A 173 23.27 -0.63 10.91
N PHE A 174 22.02 -0.25 10.65
CA PHE A 174 21.66 1.18 10.53
C PHE A 174 21.76 1.93 11.85
N LEU A 175 21.34 1.31 12.98
CA LEU A 175 21.51 1.90 14.31
C LEU A 175 22.99 2.06 14.72
N GLN A 176 23.87 1.24 14.18
CA GLN A 176 25.32 1.33 14.38
C GLN A 176 26.03 2.25 13.37
N ASN A 177 25.26 2.94 12.50
CA ASN A 177 25.79 3.74 11.39
C ASN A 177 26.64 2.96 10.37
N ARG A 178 26.39 1.66 10.27
CA ARG A 178 27.05 0.72 9.35
C ARG A 178 26.18 0.51 8.11
N LYS A 179 25.85 1.63 7.44
CA LYS A 179 24.91 1.67 6.31
C LYS A 179 25.28 0.68 5.22
N LYS A 180 26.56 0.68 4.81
CA LYS A 180 27.03 -0.14 3.70
C LYS A 180 26.80 -1.64 3.97
N GLU A 181 27.18 -2.12 5.15
CA GLU A 181 27.01 -3.54 5.49
C GLU A 181 25.54 -3.95 5.56
N GLY A 182 24.65 -3.05 6.00
CA GLY A 182 23.19 -3.29 5.98
C GLY A 182 22.64 -3.42 4.55
N LEU A 183 23.09 -2.55 3.65
CA LEU A 183 22.67 -2.59 2.24
C LEU A 183 23.26 -3.80 1.49
N ASP A 184 24.54 -4.13 1.75
CA ASP A 184 25.20 -5.30 1.17
C ASP A 184 24.51 -6.61 1.64
N LEU A 185 24.09 -6.68 2.91
CA LEU A 185 23.33 -7.81 3.42
C LEU A 185 21.96 -7.93 2.74
N LEU A 186 21.24 -6.82 2.58
CA LEU A 186 19.95 -6.77 1.90
C LEU A 186 20.05 -7.23 0.45
N GLN A 187 21.03 -6.70 -0.30
CA GLN A 187 21.32 -7.12 -1.67
C GLN A 187 21.64 -8.61 -1.75
N SER A 188 22.57 -9.06 -0.89
CA SER A 188 23.02 -10.45 -0.90
C SER A 188 21.88 -11.44 -0.59
N HIS A 189 20.95 -11.06 0.28
CA HIS A 189 19.76 -11.86 0.56
C HIS A 189 18.86 -11.97 -0.67
N ILE A 190 18.54 -10.82 -1.28
CA ILE A 190 17.67 -10.78 -2.48
C ILE A 190 18.30 -11.55 -3.63
N ASP A 191 19.59 -11.39 -3.85
CA ASP A 191 20.33 -12.10 -4.90
C ASP A 191 20.30 -13.63 -4.72
N ARG A 192 20.29 -14.12 -3.47
CA ARG A 192 20.33 -15.58 -3.18
C ARG A 192 18.96 -16.20 -3.05
N TYR A 193 18.07 -15.55 -2.32
CA TYR A 193 16.79 -16.13 -1.85
C TYR A 193 15.58 -15.47 -2.51
N GLY A 194 15.76 -14.34 -3.18
CA GLY A 194 14.66 -13.52 -3.67
C GLY A 194 14.11 -12.61 -2.57
N CYS A 195 12.92 -12.09 -2.78
CA CYS A 195 12.18 -11.34 -1.78
C CYS A 195 10.68 -11.54 -1.94
N SER A 196 9.95 -11.53 -0.82
CA SER A 196 8.50 -11.32 -0.82
C SER A 196 8.18 -9.93 -1.38
N GLU A 197 6.94 -9.69 -1.77
CA GLU A 197 6.50 -8.36 -2.22
C GLU A 197 6.81 -7.28 -1.17
N GLN A 198 6.59 -7.61 0.10
CA GLN A 198 6.86 -6.70 1.22
C GLN A 198 8.34 -6.37 1.36
N LEU A 199 9.21 -7.37 1.31
CA LEU A 199 10.65 -7.15 1.40
C LEU A 199 11.18 -6.40 0.18
N CYS A 200 10.74 -6.75 -1.04
CA CYS A 200 11.10 -6.03 -2.26
C CYS A 200 10.74 -4.54 -2.19
N GLN A 201 9.52 -4.23 -1.70
CA GLN A 201 9.08 -2.84 -1.51
C GLN A 201 9.93 -2.10 -0.46
N LYS A 202 10.21 -2.75 0.67
CA LYS A 202 11.10 -2.18 1.70
C LYS A 202 12.51 -1.96 1.17
N ALA A 203 13.04 -2.90 0.39
CA ALA A 203 14.36 -2.79 -0.24
C ALA A 203 14.42 -1.59 -1.19
N LEU A 204 13.43 -1.44 -2.08
CA LEU A 204 13.34 -0.31 -2.98
C LEU A 204 13.30 1.03 -2.22
N ASN A 205 12.46 1.11 -1.20
CA ASN A 205 12.37 2.30 -0.35
C ASN A 205 13.70 2.59 0.36
N THR A 206 14.38 1.56 0.87
CA THR A 206 15.67 1.69 1.56
C THR A 206 16.75 2.19 0.61
N PHE A 207 16.90 1.59 -0.55
CA PHE A 207 17.86 2.04 -1.55
C PHE A 207 17.57 3.49 -2.01
N THR A 208 16.32 3.84 -2.22
CA THR A 208 15.91 5.21 -2.59
C THR A 208 16.20 6.21 -1.48
N GLN A 209 15.85 5.89 -0.24
CA GLN A 209 16.11 6.75 0.93
C GLN A 209 17.60 7.07 1.10
N PHE A 210 18.44 6.09 0.81
CA PHE A 210 19.89 6.24 0.92
C PHE A 210 20.56 6.73 -0.38
N ASN A 211 19.79 7.04 -1.41
CA ASN A 211 20.27 7.45 -2.73
C ASN A 211 21.19 6.42 -3.40
N GLU A 212 20.91 5.13 -3.20
CA GLU A 212 21.66 4.01 -3.76
C GLU A 212 20.92 3.36 -4.94
N LEU A 213 20.54 4.20 -5.91
CA LEU A 213 19.71 3.75 -7.05
C LEU A 213 20.45 2.77 -7.97
N ASP A 214 21.78 2.87 -8.09
CA ASP A 214 22.59 1.92 -8.87
C ASP A 214 22.62 0.54 -8.21
N LEU A 215 22.65 0.50 -6.88
CA LEU A 215 22.55 -0.74 -6.11
C LEU A 215 21.16 -1.36 -6.27
N ALA A 216 20.10 -0.52 -6.20
CA ALA A 216 18.74 -0.95 -6.49
C ALA A 216 18.61 -1.54 -7.89
N LYS A 217 19.14 -0.83 -8.90
CA LYS A 217 19.14 -1.29 -10.30
C LYS A 217 19.78 -2.65 -10.46
N THR A 218 20.97 -2.82 -9.89
CA THR A 218 21.71 -4.08 -9.98
C THR A 218 20.95 -5.22 -9.28
N THR A 219 20.41 -4.96 -8.10
CA THR A 219 19.65 -5.95 -7.32
C THR A 219 18.39 -6.40 -8.06
N PHE A 220 17.55 -5.46 -8.48
CA PHE A 220 16.29 -5.81 -9.14
C PHE A 220 16.47 -6.28 -10.57
N ALA A 221 17.55 -5.89 -11.26
CA ALA A 221 17.90 -6.46 -12.56
C ALA A 221 18.22 -7.96 -12.43
N ARG A 222 19.09 -8.34 -11.48
CA ARG A 222 19.44 -9.75 -11.23
C ARG A 222 18.23 -10.57 -10.78
N LEU A 223 17.40 -10.00 -9.90
CA LEU A 223 16.15 -10.65 -9.47
C LEU A 223 15.23 -10.94 -10.66
N TYR A 224 15.04 -9.97 -11.55
CA TYR A 224 14.25 -10.11 -12.76
C TYR A 224 14.87 -11.10 -13.75
N GLU A 225 16.17 -11.03 -14.02
CA GLU A 225 16.87 -11.92 -14.93
C GLU A 225 16.80 -13.38 -14.45
N LYS A 226 16.91 -13.61 -13.14
CA LYS A 226 16.83 -14.95 -12.53
C LYS A 226 15.42 -15.52 -12.55
N ASN A 227 14.41 -14.68 -12.39
CA ASN A 227 13.00 -15.09 -12.37
C ASN A 227 12.13 -13.98 -13.00
N PRO A 228 11.89 -14.02 -14.34
CA PRO A 228 11.18 -12.98 -15.07
C PRO A 228 9.65 -13.07 -14.93
N ILE A 229 9.15 -12.85 -13.71
CA ILE A 229 7.73 -12.75 -13.40
C ILE A 229 7.28 -11.30 -13.31
N VAL A 230 5.95 -11.06 -13.41
CA VAL A 230 5.34 -9.72 -13.39
C VAL A 230 5.81 -8.91 -12.17
N GLN A 231 5.81 -9.51 -10.99
CA GLN A 231 6.22 -8.83 -9.76
C GLN A 231 7.67 -8.33 -9.81
N ASN A 232 8.61 -9.16 -10.25
CA ASN A 232 10.02 -8.78 -10.34
C ASN A 232 10.25 -7.74 -11.45
N ALA A 233 9.54 -7.87 -12.57
CA ALA A 233 9.54 -6.87 -13.63
C ALA A 233 9.05 -5.51 -13.11
N GLN A 234 7.98 -5.48 -12.29
CA GLN A 234 7.43 -4.26 -11.72
C GLN A 234 8.44 -3.51 -10.86
N PHE A 235 9.16 -4.19 -9.96
CA PHE A 235 10.19 -3.55 -9.14
C PHE A 235 11.36 -3.03 -9.99
N TYR A 236 11.80 -3.81 -10.98
CA TYR A 236 12.88 -3.37 -11.87
C TYR A 236 12.47 -2.17 -12.73
N ILE A 237 11.26 -2.18 -13.31
CA ILE A 237 10.69 -1.03 -14.03
C ILE A 237 10.63 0.20 -13.11
N GLY A 238 10.18 0.04 -11.86
CA GLY A 238 10.15 1.13 -10.89
C GLY A 238 11.50 1.81 -10.70
N VAL A 239 12.57 1.03 -10.56
CA VAL A 239 13.95 1.58 -10.47
C VAL A 239 14.38 2.27 -11.75
N LEU A 240 14.10 1.67 -12.92
CA LEU A 240 14.44 2.26 -14.22
C LEU A 240 13.74 3.60 -14.44
N ILE A 241 12.50 3.74 -13.99
CA ILE A 241 11.75 5.02 -14.02
C ILE A 241 12.43 6.07 -13.12
N LEU A 242 12.84 5.70 -11.90
CA LEU A 242 13.56 6.60 -11.00
C LEU A 242 14.88 7.08 -11.60
N LEU A 243 15.56 6.22 -12.35
CA LEU A 243 16.80 6.52 -13.08
C LEU A 243 16.57 7.19 -14.43
N LYS A 244 15.30 7.42 -14.84
CA LYS A 244 14.90 7.96 -16.16
C LYS A 244 15.35 7.09 -17.35
N GLU A 245 15.59 5.81 -17.12
CA GLU A 245 15.92 4.83 -18.16
C GLU A 245 14.63 4.29 -18.84
N PHE A 246 13.84 5.21 -19.39
CA PHE A 246 12.49 4.92 -19.86
C PHE A 246 12.44 3.92 -21.03
N ASP A 247 13.45 3.91 -21.91
CA ASP A 247 13.47 2.95 -23.04
C ASP A 247 13.56 1.50 -22.53
N LYS A 248 14.40 1.24 -21.54
CA LYS A 248 14.54 -0.10 -20.97
C LYS A 248 13.31 -0.48 -20.14
N ALA A 249 12.76 0.47 -19.39
CA ALA A 249 11.51 0.28 -18.66
C ALA A 249 10.35 -0.10 -19.59
N GLN A 250 10.24 0.59 -20.74
CA GLN A 250 9.25 0.31 -21.77
C GLN A 250 9.42 -1.09 -22.36
N GLN A 251 10.64 -1.46 -22.78
CA GLN A 251 10.91 -2.80 -23.35
C GLN A 251 10.46 -3.91 -22.41
N ILE A 252 10.70 -3.77 -21.09
CA ILE A 252 10.26 -4.76 -20.11
C ILE A 252 8.75 -4.70 -19.94
N ALA A 253 8.17 -3.50 -19.85
CA ALA A 253 6.73 -3.33 -19.64
C ALA A 253 5.89 -3.92 -20.80
N GLU A 254 6.39 -3.90 -22.01
CA GLU A 254 5.73 -4.47 -23.19
C GLU A 254 5.67 -6.00 -23.18
N LEU A 255 6.50 -6.67 -22.38
CA LEU A 255 6.54 -8.14 -22.28
C LEU A 255 5.47 -8.70 -21.31
N PHE A 256 4.83 -7.86 -20.49
CA PHE A 256 3.91 -8.27 -19.45
C PHE A 256 2.55 -7.58 -19.56
N PRO A 257 1.48 -8.19 -19.05
CA PRO A 257 0.14 -7.61 -19.06
C PRO A 257 -0.04 -6.56 -17.94
N PHE A 258 0.81 -5.54 -17.90
CA PHE A 258 0.66 -4.41 -16.98
C PHE A 258 -0.56 -3.54 -17.32
N ASP A 259 -0.98 -2.70 -16.36
CA ASP A 259 -1.96 -1.64 -16.64
C ASP A 259 -1.43 -0.76 -17.79
N ARG A 260 -2.27 -0.54 -18.80
CA ARG A 260 -1.95 0.32 -19.94
C ARG A 260 -1.50 1.73 -19.55
N ARG A 261 -1.83 2.18 -18.34
CA ARG A 261 -1.36 3.46 -17.81
C ARG A 261 0.15 3.52 -17.69
N LEU A 262 0.79 2.43 -17.25
CA LEU A 262 2.26 2.37 -17.19
C LEU A 262 2.88 2.63 -18.56
N LEU A 263 2.38 1.97 -19.60
CA LEU A 263 2.86 2.20 -20.97
C LEU A 263 2.54 3.62 -21.47
N LEU A 264 1.36 4.15 -21.13
CA LEU A 264 0.99 5.54 -21.46
C LEU A 264 1.98 6.52 -20.84
N ASP A 265 2.30 6.38 -19.56
CA ASP A 265 3.22 7.24 -18.83
C ASP A 265 4.64 7.13 -19.38
N LEU A 266 5.12 5.91 -19.70
CA LEU A 266 6.42 5.67 -20.30
C LEU A 266 6.55 6.30 -21.70
N TYR A 267 5.54 6.16 -22.56
CA TYR A 267 5.53 6.79 -23.88
C TYR A 267 5.48 8.31 -23.78
N THR A 268 4.70 8.84 -22.82
CA THR A 268 4.62 10.30 -22.59
C THR A 268 5.97 10.86 -22.11
N ALA A 269 6.62 10.19 -21.14
CA ALA A 269 7.94 10.58 -20.65
C ALA A 269 9.00 10.60 -21.75
N GLN A 270 8.87 9.74 -22.75
CA GLN A 270 9.76 9.65 -23.91
C GLN A 270 9.32 10.52 -25.10
N LYS A 271 8.25 11.30 -24.97
CA LYS A 271 7.64 12.07 -26.07
C LYS A 271 7.24 11.20 -27.29
N LYS A 272 6.98 9.91 -27.05
CA LYS A 272 6.47 8.97 -28.06
C LYS A 272 4.95 9.14 -28.20
N PHE A 273 4.52 10.34 -28.61
CA PHE A 273 3.12 10.78 -28.55
C PHE A 273 2.16 9.96 -29.43
N ALA A 274 2.62 9.41 -30.55
CA ALA A 274 1.77 8.51 -31.34
C ALA A 274 1.38 7.22 -30.59
N GLN A 275 2.35 6.63 -29.87
CA GLN A 275 2.11 5.47 -29.02
C GLN A 275 1.29 5.84 -27.79
N ALA A 276 1.56 7.00 -27.17
CA ALA A 276 0.78 7.53 -26.05
C ALA A 276 -0.69 7.72 -26.42
N SER A 277 -0.97 8.33 -27.58
CA SER A 277 -2.33 8.49 -28.13
C SER A 277 -3.05 7.14 -28.27
N LYS A 278 -2.36 6.14 -28.86
CA LYS A 278 -2.91 4.79 -29.01
C LYS A 278 -3.24 4.15 -27.65
N GLN A 279 -2.37 4.28 -26.66
CA GLN A 279 -2.65 3.73 -25.31
C GLN A 279 -3.82 4.46 -24.64
N ALA A 280 -3.88 5.79 -24.73
CA ALA A 280 -5.00 6.56 -24.18
C ALA A 280 -6.33 6.12 -24.81
N SER A 281 -6.36 5.92 -26.14
CA SER A 281 -7.53 5.41 -26.85
C SER A 281 -7.98 4.02 -26.32
N LEU A 282 -7.05 3.10 -26.14
CA LEU A 282 -7.35 1.76 -25.62
C LEU A 282 -7.89 1.83 -24.18
N ILE A 283 -7.30 2.68 -23.33
CA ILE A 283 -7.79 2.87 -21.94
C ILE A 283 -9.21 3.45 -21.96
N TYR A 284 -9.49 4.43 -22.84
CA TYR A 284 -10.85 4.96 -22.98
C TYR A 284 -11.84 3.89 -23.43
N GLN A 285 -11.48 3.04 -24.38
CA GLN A 285 -12.33 1.94 -24.85
C GLN A 285 -12.67 0.96 -23.73
N GLU A 286 -11.71 0.67 -22.84
CA GLU A 286 -11.86 -0.27 -21.72
C GLU A 286 -12.63 0.34 -20.56
N LYS A 287 -12.26 1.56 -20.13
CA LYS A 287 -12.73 2.18 -18.87
C LYS A 287 -13.85 3.18 -19.08
N LYS A 288 -14.07 3.65 -20.31
CA LYS A 288 -15.03 4.73 -20.65
C LYS A 288 -14.84 6.00 -19.82
N ASP A 289 -13.59 6.25 -19.38
CA ASP A 289 -13.24 7.48 -18.66
C ASP A 289 -12.87 8.57 -19.69
N PRO A 290 -13.67 9.65 -19.78
CA PRO A 290 -13.49 10.70 -20.80
C PRO A 290 -12.15 11.44 -20.68
N LYS A 291 -11.47 11.37 -19.54
CA LYS A 291 -10.12 11.93 -19.40
C LYS A 291 -9.13 11.30 -20.41
N PHE A 292 -9.25 9.99 -20.66
CA PHE A 292 -8.39 9.32 -21.63
C PHE A 292 -8.76 9.65 -23.08
N LEU A 293 -10.02 9.99 -23.37
CA LEU A 293 -10.40 10.51 -24.68
C LEU A 293 -9.78 11.91 -24.94
N GLY A 294 -9.77 12.76 -23.91
CA GLY A 294 -9.08 14.05 -23.96
C GLY A 294 -7.57 13.90 -24.17
N LEU A 295 -6.93 13.00 -23.40
CA LEU A 295 -5.51 12.69 -23.56
C LEU A 295 -5.17 12.10 -24.94
N GLU A 296 -6.01 11.22 -25.49
CA GLU A 296 -5.86 10.70 -26.85
C GLU A 296 -5.80 11.84 -27.87
N ALA A 297 -6.71 12.81 -27.78
CA ALA A 297 -6.76 13.95 -28.68
C ALA A 297 -5.50 14.83 -28.58
N ILE A 298 -5.05 15.11 -27.35
CA ILE A 298 -3.86 15.95 -27.12
C ILE A 298 -2.58 15.25 -27.61
N TYR A 299 -2.39 13.97 -27.26
CA TYR A 299 -1.22 13.22 -27.74
C TYR A 299 -1.25 13.02 -29.26
N HIS A 300 -2.45 12.95 -29.86
CA HIS A 300 -2.56 12.95 -31.31
C HIS A 300 -2.07 14.27 -31.91
N TYR A 301 -2.51 15.41 -31.35
CA TYR A 301 -2.00 16.73 -31.70
C TYR A 301 -0.48 16.80 -31.59
N GLU A 302 0.08 16.43 -30.44
CA GLU A 302 1.53 16.44 -30.19
C GLU A 302 2.29 15.55 -31.18
N SER A 303 1.75 14.40 -31.55
CA SER A 303 2.39 13.50 -32.53
C SER A 303 2.46 14.08 -33.93
N LEU A 304 1.50 14.91 -34.31
CA LEU A 304 1.47 15.60 -35.62
C LEU A 304 2.34 16.85 -35.59
N SER A 305 2.29 17.65 -34.52
CA SER A 305 3.05 18.89 -34.35
C SER A 305 4.55 18.66 -34.17
N ALA A 306 4.95 17.50 -33.65
CA ALA A 306 6.36 17.11 -33.46
C ALA A 306 7.19 17.15 -34.79
N LYS A 307 6.55 17.23 -35.94
CA LYS A 307 7.19 17.40 -37.25
C LYS A 307 7.47 18.87 -37.61
N ASN A 308 7.42 19.77 -36.63
CA ASN A 308 7.63 21.23 -36.79
C ASN A 308 6.72 21.90 -37.84
N LYS A 309 5.54 21.35 -38.06
CA LYS A 309 4.56 21.90 -38.98
C LYS A 309 3.31 22.31 -38.23
N ARG A 310 2.91 23.59 -38.36
CA ARG A 310 1.59 24.01 -37.89
C ARG A 310 0.51 23.17 -38.60
N LEU A 311 -0.39 22.56 -37.85
CA LEU A 311 -1.49 21.79 -38.40
C LEU A 311 -2.45 22.69 -39.21
N THR A 312 -3.05 22.12 -40.22
CA THR A 312 -4.15 22.77 -40.94
C THR A 312 -5.46 22.73 -40.13
N LYS A 313 -6.40 23.60 -40.46
CA LYS A 313 -7.74 23.55 -39.87
C LYS A 313 -8.39 22.16 -40.01
N GLN A 314 -8.20 21.49 -41.13
CA GLN A 314 -8.75 20.16 -41.40
C GLN A 314 -8.12 19.10 -40.49
N GLU A 315 -6.83 19.16 -40.19
CA GLU A 315 -6.14 18.25 -39.27
C GLU A 315 -6.55 18.50 -37.82
N MET A 316 -6.91 19.75 -37.47
CA MET A 316 -7.38 20.11 -36.13
C MET A 316 -8.82 19.66 -35.81
N LEU A 317 -9.70 19.63 -36.81
CA LEU A 317 -11.13 19.32 -36.59
C LEU A 317 -11.37 17.99 -35.82
N PRO A 318 -10.78 16.84 -36.19
CA PRO A 318 -10.98 15.60 -35.48
C PRO A 318 -10.44 15.64 -34.02
N ILE A 319 -9.38 16.40 -33.76
CA ILE A 319 -8.82 16.60 -32.41
C ILE A 319 -9.80 17.39 -31.57
N ILE A 320 -10.34 18.50 -32.08
CA ILE A 320 -11.33 19.34 -31.44
C ILE A 320 -12.61 18.54 -31.15
N GLN A 321 -13.11 17.76 -32.09
CA GLN A 321 -14.30 16.92 -31.91
C GLN A 321 -14.13 15.92 -30.77
N LYS A 322 -12.96 15.30 -30.65
CA LYS A 322 -12.67 14.38 -29.53
C LYS A 322 -12.62 15.11 -28.18
N LEU A 323 -12.02 16.29 -28.14
CA LEU A 323 -11.96 17.12 -26.92
C LEU A 323 -13.37 17.59 -26.51
N GLU A 324 -14.22 17.99 -27.46
CA GLU A 324 -15.60 18.34 -27.19
C GLU A 324 -16.39 17.15 -26.66
N GLN A 325 -16.18 15.97 -27.24
CA GLN A 325 -16.80 14.74 -26.75
C GLN A 325 -16.32 14.43 -25.32
N ALA A 326 -15.04 14.48 -25.07
CA ALA A 326 -14.46 14.23 -23.74
C ALA A 326 -15.01 15.18 -22.68
N THR A 327 -15.05 16.48 -22.96
CA THR A 327 -15.60 17.50 -22.04
C THR A 327 -17.09 17.31 -21.81
N LYS A 328 -17.86 16.97 -22.84
CA LYS A 328 -19.30 16.68 -22.74
C LYS A 328 -19.57 15.44 -21.88
N GLU A 329 -18.86 14.34 -22.14
CA GLU A 329 -19.00 13.10 -21.34
C GLU A 329 -18.60 13.34 -19.90
N ARG A 330 -17.52 14.08 -19.63
CA ARG A 330 -17.07 14.45 -18.29
C ARG A 330 -18.16 15.25 -17.55
N GLN A 331 -18.75 16.24 -18.17
CA GLN A 331 -19.85 17.01 -17.57
C GLN A 331 -21.08 16.14 -17.26
N GLN A 332 -21.41 15.16 -18.11
CA GLN A 332 -22.48 14.21 -17.84
C GLN A 332 -22.19 13.32 -16.62
N ILE A 333 -20.95 12.93 -16.41
CA ILE A 333 -20.51 12.16 -15.23
C ILE A 333 -20.63 13.04 -14.00
N LEU A 334 -20.07 14.23 -14.01
CA LEU A 334 -20.12 15.18 -12.89
C LEU A 334 -21.54 15.51 -12.45
N ALA A 335 -22.46 15.68 -13.42
CA ALA A 335 -23.87 15.90 -13.12
C ALA A 335 -24.55 14.71 -12.38
N LYS A 336 -24.07 13.48 -12.59
CA LYS A 336 -24.58 12.27 -11.94
C LYS A 336 -23.92 12.00 -10.59
N THR A 337 -22.60 12.18 -10.50
CA THR A 337 -21.80 11.83 -9.29
C THR A 337 -21.80 12.96 -8.27
N LYS A 338 -22.13 14.19 -8.65
CA LYS A 338 -21.98 15.42 -7.87
C LYS A 338 -20.51 15.75 -7.50
N ASP A 339 -19.56 15.14 -8.17
CA ASP A 339 -18.16 15.50 -8.06
C ASP A 339 -17.92 16.90 -8.65
N LYS A 340 -16.77 17.49 -8.34
CA LYS A 340 -16.36 18.79 -8.86
C LYS A 340 -15.36 18.61 -10.01
N GLU A 341 -15.33 19.61 -10.87
CA GLU A 341 -14.26 19.75 -11.86
C GLU A 341 -12.92 19.93 -11.18
N ASP A 342 -11.84 19.44 -11.80
CA ASP A 342 -10.50 19.48 -11.28
C ASP A 342 -9.52 20.20 -12.24
N VAL A 343 -8.25 20.25 -11.86
CA VAL A 343 -7.20 20.90 -12.66
C VAL A 343 -7.00 20.23 -14.03
N GLN A 344 -7.34 18.97 -14.19
CA GLN A 344 -7.27 18.28 -15.46
C GLN A 344 -8.44 18.72 -16.38
N ASP A 345 -9.62 18.95 -15.81
CA ASP A 345 -10.75 19.54 -16.56
C ASP A 345 -10.38 20.95 -17.05
N ALA A 346 -9.71 21.76 -16.22
CA ALA A 346 -9.19 23.07 -16.62
C ALA A 346 -8.21 22.99 -17.80
N PHE A 347 -7.30 22.03 -17.76
CA PHE A 347 -6.35 21.79 -18.85
C PHE A 347 -7.05 21.45 -20.17
N PHE A 348 -8.04 20.58 -20.16
CA PHE A 348 -8.81 20.23 -21.35
C PHE A 348 -9.62 21.42 -21.88
N TYR A 349 -10.25 22.19 -20.99
CA TYR A 349 -10.95 23.42 -21.38
C TYR A 349 -10.01 24.42 -22.05
N ASN A 350 -8.84 24.66 -21.48
CA ASN A 350 -7.89 25.59 -22.08
C ASN A 350 -7.40 25.08 -23.44
N PHE A 351 -7.03 23.80 -23.54
CA PHE A 351 -6.53 23.24 -24.80
C PHE A 351 -7.58 23.34 -25.92
N LEU A 352 -8.85 22.96 -25.59
CA LEU A 352 -9.98 23.11 -26.54
C LEU A 352 -10.23 24.58 -26.89
N GLY A 353 -10.27 25.46 -25.89
CA GLY A 353 -10.50 26.88 -26.07
C GLY A 353 -9.44 27.55 -26.90
N TYR A 354 -8.16 27.32 -26.58
CA TYR A 354 -7.05 27.83 -27.34
C TYR A 354 -7.05 27.34 -28.82
N SER A 355 -7.31 26.05 -29.03
CA SER A 355 -7.41 25.50 -30.38
C SER A 355 -8.51 26.15 -31.21
N LEU A 356 -9.68 26.44 -30.65
CA LEU A 356 -10.75 27.13 -31.33
C LEU A 356 -10.38 28.59 -31.67
N ILE A 357 -9.63 29.26 -30.81
CA ILE A 357 -9.15 30.65 -30.99
C ILE A 357 -8.03 30.70 -32.02
N ASP A 358 -6.99 29.91 -31.82
CA ASP A 358 -5.76 30.02 -32.61
C ASP A 358 -5.98 29.64 -34.10
N TYR A 359 -6.83 28.63 -34.31
CA TYR A 359 -7.21 28.20 -35.66
C TYR A 359 -8.41 28.97 -36.26
N ASP A 360 -8.85 30.07 -35.63
CA ASP A 360 -10.00 30.89 -36.12
C ASP A 360 -11.23 30.05 -36.48
N LEU A 361 -11.57 29.06 -35.63
CA LEU A 361 -12.73 28.18 -35.85
C LEU A 361 -13.99 28.72 -35.16
N ASP A 362 -13.88 29.11 -33.90
CA ASP A 362 -14.91 29.76 -33.12
C ASP A 362 -14.27 30.50 -31.92
N ILE A 363 -13.80 31.72 -32.17
CA ILE A 363 -13.04 32.49 -31.18
C ILE A 363 -13.86 32.74 -29.90
N LYS A 364 -15.16 33.11 -30.03
CA LYS A 364 -15.99 33.46 -28.89
C LYS A 364 -16.22 32.24 -27.99
N ARG A 365 -16.58 31.13 -28.58
CA ARG A 365 -16.79 29.86 -27.86
C ARG A 365 -15.45 29.36 -27.27
N GLY A 366 -14.34 29.54 -27.96
CA GLY A 366 -13.00 29.25 -27.43
C GLY A 366 -12.69 30.04 -26.17
N MET A 367 -12.98 31.35 -26.17
CA MET A 367 -12.81 32.19 -25.00
C MET A 367 -13.70 31.76 -23.82
N ASP A 368 -14.90 31.25 -24.09
CA ASP A 368 -15.77 30.73 -23.02
C ASP A 368 -15.19 29.47 -22.36
N PHE A 369 -14.55 28.58 -23.13
CA PHE A 369 -13.82 27.45 -22.58
C PHE A 369 -12.60 27.91 -21.77
N VAL A 370 -11.82 28.86 -22.25
CA VAL A 370 -10.68 29.42 -21.51
C VAL A 370 -11.12 30.07 -20.21
N ARG A 371 -12.27 30.78 -20.18
CA ARG A 371 -12.84 31.33 -18.94
C ARG A 371 -13.22 30.23 -17.94
N LYS A 372 -13.75 29.08 -18.40
CA LYS A 372 -13.99 27.94 -17.52
C LYS A 372 -12.70 27.39 -16.94
N ALA A 373 -11.64 27.29 -17.73
CA ALA A 373 -10.32 26.89 -17.23
C ALA A 373 -9.80 27.86 -16.16
N LEU A 374 -9.90 29.17 -16.40
CA LEU A 374 -9.52 30.21 -15.44
C LEU A 374 -10.38 30.22 -14.15
N ALA A 375 -11.64 29.79 -14.23
CA ALA A 375 -12.47 29.65 -13.05
C ALA A 375 -11.98 28.53 -12.11
N LEU A 376 -11.29 27.51 -12.65
CA LEU A 376 -10.71 26.40 -11.89
C LEU A 376 -9.25 26.70 -11.46
N ASP A 377 -8.50 27.43 -12.28
CA ASP A 377 -7.13 27.86 -11.99
C ASP A 377 -6.90 29.29 -12.48
N SER A 378 -7.28 30.25 -11.69
CA SER A 378 -7.23 31.69 -12.01
C SER A 378 -5.81 32.26 -12.16
N GLY A 379 -4.80 31.57 -11.63
CA GLY A 379 -3.39 31.98 -11.67
C GLY A 379 -2.61 31.44 -12.86
N SER A 380 -3.20 30.58 -13.68
CA SER A 380 -2.50 29.96 -14.80
C SER A 380 -2.12 30.97 -15.87
N VAL A 381 -0.82 31.15 -16.06
CA VAL A 381 -0.23 32.06 -17.04
C VAL A 381 -0.63 31.65 -18.49
N LEU A 382 -0.66 30.34 -18.75
CA LEU A 382 -1.06 29.78 -20.05
C LEU A 382 -2.52 30.07 -20.38
N TYR A 383 -3.41 30.05 -19.38
CA TYR A 383 -4.83 30.32 -19.59
C TYR A 383 -5.09 31.83 -19.78
N LEU A 384 -4.34 32.67 -19.05
CA LEU A 384 -4.37 34.12 -19.27
C LEU A 384 -3.87 34.50 -20.69
N ASP A 385 -2.81 33.86 -21.15
CA ASP A 385 -2.30 34.01 -22.53
C ASP A 385 -3.38 33.63 -23.54
N SER A 386 -3.95 32.45 -23.43
CA SER A 386 -5.03 31.98 -24.30
C SER A 386 -6.23 32.97 -24.36
N LEU A 387 -6.59 33.55 -23.23
CA LEU A 387 -7.66 34.54 -23.16
C LEU A 387 -7.27 35.88 -23.87
N ALA A 388 -6.04 36.34 -23.61
CA ALA A 388 -5.52 37.53 -24.24
C ALA A 388 -5.41 37.37 -25.78
N TRP A 389 -4.96 36.19 -26.22
CA TRP A 389 -4.92 35.82 -27.64
C TRP A 389 -6.31 35.87 -28.29
N GLY A 390 -7.35 35.37 -27.58
CA GLY A 390 -8.74 35.46 -28.01
C GLY A 390 -9.21 36.91 -28.18
N TYR A 391 -8.90 37.81 -27.27
CA TYR A 391 -9.20 39.23 -27.40
C TYR A 391 -8.48 39.88 -28.55
N TYR A 392 -7.17 39.55 -28.74
CA TYR A 392 -6.41 40.00 -29.88
C TYR A 392 -7.03 39.59 -31.22
N LYS A 393 -7.41 38.31 -31.35
CA LYS A 393 -8.07 37.77 -32.55
C LYS A 393 -9.42 38.43 -32.86
N LEU A 394 -10.13 38.93 -31.83
CA LEU A 394 -11.35 39.73 -32.00
C LEU A 394 -11.09 41.23 -32.27
N GLY A 395 -9.83 41.66 -32.36
CA GLY A 395 -9.45 43.06 -32.54
C GLY A 395 -9.53 43.90 -31.26
N ASN A 396 -9.79 43.32 -30.11
CA ASN A 396 -9.84 44.05 -28.85
C ASN A 396 -8.46 44.16 -28.23
N CYS A 397 -7.60 45.01 -28.83
CA CYS A 397 -6.23 45.22 -28.41
C CYS A 397 -6.10 45.71 -26.97
N LEU A 398 -7.08 46.51 -26.46
CA LEU A 398 -7.03 47.05 -25.13
C LEU A 398 -7.12 45.96 -24.06
N GLU A 399 -8.12 45.09 -24.14
CA GLU A 399 -8.27 44.00 -23.20
C GLU A 399 -7.16 42.94 -23.33
N ALA A 400 -6.69 42.65 -24.56
CA ALA A 400 -5.54 41.77 -24.76
C ALA A 400 -4.30 42.28 -24.02
N LYS A 401 -3.93 43.55 -24.17
CA LYS A 401 -2.80 44.17 -23.47
C LYS A 401 -2.98 44.21 -21.95
N LYS A 402 -4.19 44.52 -21.51
CA LYS A 402 -4.51 44.52 -20.06
C LYS A 402 -4.29 43.17 -19.38
N ILE A 403 -4.75 42.07 -20.00
CA ILE A 403 -4.54 40.72 -19.49
C ILE A 403 -3.05 40.37 -19.52
N PHE A 404 -2.34 40.62 -20.64
CA PHE A 404 -0.90 40.37 -20.71
C PHE A 404 -0.09 41.17 -19.68
N SER A 405 -0.52 42.36 -19.30
CA SER A 405 0.15 43.17 -18.28
C SER A 405 0.07 42.56 -16.89
N SER A 406 -0.86 41.62 -16.64
CA SER A 406 -0.97 40.87 -15.37
C SER A 406 -0.05 39.65 -15.28
N ILE A 407 0.56 39.25 -16.42
CA ILE A 407 1.50 38.11 -16.47
C ILE A 407 2.89 38.59 -16.07
N ALA A 408 3.54 37.89 -15.17
CA ALA A 408 4.91 38.20 -14.72
C ALA A 408 5.90 38.16 -15.92
N LYS A 409 6.82 39.11 -15.98
CA LYS A 409 7.80 39.20 -17.06
C LYS A 409 8.70 37.99 -17.17
N GLU A 410 9.04 37.38 -16.05
CA GLU A 410 9.85 36.17 -15.96
C GLU A 410 9.14 34.99 -16.64
N SER A 411 7.83 34.84 -16.44
CA SER A 411 7.00 33.80 -17.08
C SER A 411 6.93 34.01 -18.61
N ILE A 412 6.77 35.27 -19.06
CA ILE A 412 6.75 35.58 -20.47
C ILE A 412 8.09 35.22 -21.13
N GLN A 413 9.21 35.47 -20.44
CA GLN A 413 10.54 35.19 -21.02
C GLN A 413 10.87 33.68 -21.00
N ALA A 414 10.27 32.90 -20.12
CA ALA A 414 10.50 31.45 -20.00
C ALA A 414 9.83 30.65 -21.12
N GLU A 415 8.69 31.13 -21.66
CA GLU A 415 7.88 30.40 -22.63
C GLU A 415 7.92 31.06 -24.01
N PRO A 416 8.43 30.40 -25.06
CA PRO A 416 8.57 30.99 -26.41
C PRO A 416 7.25 31.50 -26.99
N GLU A 417 6.15 30.78 -26.82
CA GLU A 417 4.82 31.13 -27.31
C GLU A 417 4.30 32.41 -26.65
N LEU A 418 4.41 32.48 -25.30
CA LEU A 418 4.02 33.69 -24.57
C LEU A 418 4.82 34.92 -25.04
N LYS A 419 6.09 34.74 -25.35
CA LYS A 419 6.96 35.82 -25.85
C LYS A 419 6.53 36.30 -27.23
N GLU A 420 6.14 35.37 -28.10
CA GLU A 420 5.62 35.70 -29.42
C GLU A 420 4.28 36.42 -29.35
N HIS A 421 3.32 35.87 -28.57
CA HIS A 421 2.01 36.47 -28.36
C HIS A 421 2.12 37.88 -27.74
N ASN A 422 2.98 38.06 -26.73
CA ASN A 422 3.21 39.36 -26.14
C ASN A 422 3.68 40.37 -27.19
N LYS A 423 4.66 40.03 -28.05
CA LYS A 423 5.14 40.92 -29.13
C LYS A 423 4.00 41.33 -30.05
N ILE A 424 3.23 40.38 -30.55
CA ILE A 424 2.11 40.61 -31.44
C ILE A 424 1.03 41.48 -30.81
N ILE A 425 0.67 41.18 -29.55
CA ILE A 425 -0.37 41.94 -28.82
C ILE A 425 0.10 43.37 -28.52
N GLN A 426 1.38 43.60 -28.20
CA GLN A 426 1.89 44.97 -27.97
C GLN A 426 1.88 45.82 -29.25
N GLU A 427 2.11 45.20 -30.40
CA GLU A 427 2.06 45.88 -31.70
C GLU A 427 0.64 46.10 -32.20
N CYS A 428 -0.39 45.52 -31.59
CA CYS A 428 -1.80 45.66 -31.96
C CYS A 428 -2.24 47.15 -31.91
N LYS A 429 -2.72 47.66 -32.98
CA LYS A 429 -3.28 49.03 -33.13
C LYS A 429 -4.79 48.91 -33.35
N LYS A 430 -5.55 49.81 -32.73
CA LYS A 430 -6.98 49.93 -33.01
C LYS A 430 -7.25 50.32 -34.42
#